data_96ac106390f0cdeff48e4cc8fb2ed75d
#
_entry.id   96ac106390f0cdeff48e4cc8fb2ed75d
#
_cell.length_a   1.000
_cell.length_b   1.000
_cell.length_c   1.000
_cell.angle_alpha   90.00
_cell.angle_beta   90.00
_cell.angle_gamma   90.00
#
_symmetry.space_group_name_H-M   'P 1'
#
loop_
_entity.id
_entity.type
_entity.pdbx_description
1 polymer ?
#
loop_
_entity_poly.entity_id
_entity_poly.type
_entity_poly.pdbx_seq_one_letter_code
_entity_poly.pdbx_strand_id
1 'polypeptide(L)'
;MNQNVRISLYIVIPIIFWMLSGIFVEEKEVDIDDQNLSTSIEVKESIPQFYSPTIKLKATSSSERRVEVRAKTTGEVVEIGAKEGNFVAKDTLLCRLGIVELNRTEVKSPFGGYIESIVKPGNFLDRGQVCATIIDLDPIKFIAEIPEIRIADVKVGQKVLIELITGEKIEGKLSFVSKSASPQT
;
A
#
# COMPACT_ATOMS: atom_id res chain seq x y z
N MET A 1 13.99 16.01 105.93
CA MET A 1 13.93 15.94 104.46
C MET A 1 12.42 15.75 104.07
N ASN A 2 11.82 16.80 103.50
CA ASN A 2 10.42 16.90 103.30
C ASN A 2 9.89 15.80 102.38
N GLN A 3 8.73 15.26 102.71
CA GLN A 3 8.06 14.15 101.96
C GLN A 3 7.93 14.44 100.46
N ASN A 4 7.69 15.68 100.12
CA ASN A 4 7.61 16.14 98.72
C ASN A 4 8.92 16.02 97.92
N VAL A 5 10.09 16.22 98.59
CA VAL A 5 11.39 16.08 98.00
C VAL A 5 11.71 14.61 97.66
N ARG A 6 11.28 13.69 98.52
CA ARG A 6 11.43 12.25 98.28
C ARG A 6 10.58 11.77 97.08
N ILE A 7 9.36 12.26 96.94
CA ILE A 7 8.51 11.91 95.81
C ILE A 7 9.02 12.48 94.49
N SER A 8 9.51 13.74 94.50
CA SER A 8 10.17 14.36 93.36
C SER A 8 11.41 13.58 92.91
N LEU A 9 12.26 13.12 93.89
CA LEU A 9 13.45 12.34 93.57
C LEU A 9 13.12 11.00 92.89
N TYR A 10 12.00 10.32 93.29
CA TYR A 10 11.60 9.05 92.67
C TYR A 10 11.08 9.21 91.25
N ILE A 11 10.62 10.37 90.87
CA ILE A 11 10.17 10.66 89.53
C ILE A 11 11.27 11.14 88.62
N VAL A 12 12.17 11.97 89.14
CA VAL A 12 13.26 12.60 88.38
C VAL A 12 14.38 11.57 88.03
N ILE A 13 14.68 10.66 88.94
CA ILE A 13 15.79 9.67 88.77
C ILE A 13 15.46 8.74 87.53
N PRO A 14 14.32 8.15 87.40
CA PRO A 14 14.00 7.31 86.20
C PRO A 14 13.94 8.10 84.88
N ILE A 15 13.50 9.37 84.91
CA ILE A 15 13.54 10.24 83.74
C ILE A 15 14.95 10.54 83.29
N ILE A 16 15.85 10.89 84.27
CA ILE A 16 17.24 11.12 83.95
C ILE A 16 17.90 9.82 83.41
N PHE A 17 17.58 8.68 84.04
CA PHE A 17 18.09 7.39 83.54
C PHE A 17 17.65 7.05 82.17
N TRP A 18 16.38 7.39 81.86
CA TRP A 18 15.80 7.17 80.49
C TRP A 18 16.47 8.13 79.46
N MET A 19 16.69 9.39 79.82
CA MET A 19 17.44 10.36 78.98
C MET A 19 18.91 9.92 78.75
N LEU A 20 19.55 9.42 79.77
CA LEU A 20 20.93 8.93 79.65
C LEU A 20 21.08 7.64 78.90
N SER A 21 20.05 6.77 78.92
CA SER A 21 20.05 5.54 78.12
C SER A 21 19.95 5.81 76.58
N GLY A 22 19.45 6.98 76.19
CA GLY A 22 19.44 7.39 74.80
C GLY A 22 20.81 7.86 74.26
N ILE A 23 21.75 8.15 75.13
CA ILE A 23 23.09 8.58 74.72
C ILE A 23 23.97 7.38 74.29
N PHE A 24 23.57 6.17 74.66
CA PHE A 24 24.29 4.93 74.31
C PHE A 24 23.61 4.22 73.08
N VAL A 25 22.79 4.91 72.29
CA VAL A 25 22.42 4.42 70.97
C VAL A 25 23.61 4.65 70.04
N GLU A 26 24.47 3.65 69.94
CA GLU A 26 25.48 3.57 68.91
C GLU A 26 24.72 3.66 67.56
N GLU A 27 24.84 4.78 66.84
CA GLU A 27 24.49 4.82 65.44
C GLU A 27 25.35 3.75 64.77
N LYS A 28 24.74 2.60 64.47
CA LYS A 28 25.34 1.64 63.58
C LYS A 28 25.46 2.38 62.25
N GLU A 29 26.65 2.92 61.98
CA GLU A 29 27.01 3.33 60.63
C GLU A 29 26.67 2.16 59.76
N VAL A 30 25.61 2.31 58.95
CA VAL A 30 25.38 1.41 57.86
C VAL A 30 26.56 1.64 56.94
N ASP A 31 27.55 0.76 57.04
CA ASP A 31 28.59 0.62 56.05
C ASP A 31 27.82 0.42 54.74
N ILE A 32 27.58 1.51 54.03
CA ILE A 32 27.22 1.47 52.63
C ILE A 32 28.48 0.93 51.98
N ASP A 33 28.59 -0.39 51.98
CA ASP A 33 29.50 -1.11 51.13
C ASP A 33 29.29 -0.49 49.76
N ASP A 34 30.17 0.42 49.39
CA ASP A 34 30.31 0.96 48.05
C ASP A 34 30.69 -0.23 47.18
N GLN A 35 29.78 -1.21 47.12
CA GLN A 35 29.80 -2.15 46.02
C GLN A 35 29.66 -1.27 44.80
N ASN A 36 30.79 -0.96 44.22
CA ASN A 36 30.88 -0.55 42.83
C ASN A 36 30.08 -1.57 42.04
N LEU A 37 28.75 -1.37 42.00
CA LEU A 37 27.89 -1.97 41.04
C LEU A 37 28.30 -1.40 39.69
N SER A 38 29.47 -1.85 39.22
CA SER A 38 29.83 -1.66 37.83
C SER A 38 28.76 -2.39 37.02
N THR A 39 27.65 -1.67 36.77
CA THR A 39 26.65 -2.14 35.86
C THR A 39 27.35 -2.28 34.52
N SER A 40 27.67 -3.52 34.17
CA SER A 40 28.19 -3.84 32.84
C SER A 40 27.11 -3.48 31.82
N ILE A 41 27.25 -2.35 31.16
CA ILE A 41 26.38 -1.93 30.09
C ILE A 41 27.03 -2.44 28.81
N GLU A 42 26.35 -3.37 28.13
CA GLU A 42 26.77 -3.77 26.80
C GLU A 42 26.41 -2.63 25.82
N VAL A 43 27.42 -1.92 25.37
CA VAL A 43 27.27 -0.85 24.38
C VAL A 43 27.52 -1.44 23.03
N LYS A 44 26.48 -1.44 22.20
CA LYS A 44 26.60 -1.80 20.78
C LYS A 44 26.80 -0.54 19.96
N GLU A 45 27.94 -0.45 19.29
CA GLU A 45 28.19 0.64 18.35
C GLU A 45 27.22 0.54 17.18
N SER A 46 26.39 1.56 16.99
CA SER A 46 25.42 1.63 15.89
C SER A 46 25.97 2.56 14.82
N ILE A 47 26.26 2.00 13.66
CA ILE A 47 26.63 2.79 12.49
C ILE A 47 25.34 3.20 11.78
N PRO A 48 25.10 4.50 11.54
CA PRO A 48 23.93 4.94 10.82
C PRO A 48 23.95 4.42 9.38
N GLN A 49 22.93 3.69 8.99
CA GLN A 49 22.74 3.23 7.63
C GLN A 49 21.58 4.00 6.99
N PHE A 50 21.76 4.37 5.72
CA PHE A 50 20.67 4.95 4.96
C PHE A 50 19.61 3.87 4.72
N TYR A 51 18.45 4.04 5.31
CA TYR A 51 17.30 3.19 5.12
C TYR A 51 16.33 3.86 4.14
N SER A 52 16.10 3.21 3.00
CA SER A 52 15.06 3.61 2.05
C SER A 52 13.83 2.74 2.30
N PRO A 53 12.77 3.28 2.87
CA PRO A 53 11.55 2.51 3.11
C PRO A 53 10.97 2.05 1.77
N THR A 54 10.68 0.77 1.66
CA THR A 54 10.04 0.17 0.48
C THR A 54 8.59 -0.13 0.79
N ILE A 55 7.69 0.29 -0.10
CA ILE A 55 6.28 -0.02 -0.02
C ILE A 55 6.01 -1.17 -0.99
N LYS A 56 5.52 -2.30 -0.46
CA LYS A 56 5.09 -3.44 -1.28
C LYS A 56 3.58 -3.37 -1.47
N LEU A 57 3.14 -3.36 -2.72
CA LEU A 57 1.73 -3.25 -3.09
C LEU A 57 1.37 -4.37 -4.06
N LYS A 58 0.13 -4.81 -4.02
CA LYS A 58 -0.43 -5.68 -5.04
C LYS A 58 -0.85 -4.82 -6.23
N ALA A 59 -0.41 -5.19 -7.43
CA ALA A 59 -0.75 -4.49 -8.66
C ALA A 59 -1.49 -5.42 -9.63
N THR A 60 -2.33 -4.83 -10.45
CA THR A 60 -3.03 -5.50 -11.55
C THR A 60 -2.58 -4.88 -12.86
N SER A 61 -2.27 -5.72 -13.84
CA SER A 61 -1.95 -5.26 -15.20
C SER A 61 -3.21 -4.77 -15.91
N SER A 62 -3.08 -3.72 -16.70
CA SER A 62 -4.15 -3.15 -17.51
C SER A 62 -3.60 -2.72 -18.86
N SER A 63 -4.42 -2.79 -19.89
CA SER A 63 -4.09 -2.26 -21.22
C SER A 63 -3.99 -0.73 -21.18
N GLU A 64 -3.16 -0.18 -22.06
CA GLU A 64 -3.07 1.28 -22.25
C GLU A 64 -4.42 1.87 -22.69
N ARG A 65 -5.03 1.20 -23.64
CA ARG A 65 -6.34 1.57 -24.17
C ARG A 65 -7.19 0.33 -24.39
N ARG A 66 -8.47 0.46 -24.07
CA ARG A 66 -9.51 -0.51 -24.36
C ARG A 66 -10.68 0.23 -24.97
N VAL A 67 -11.00 -0.06 -26.23
CA VAL A 67 -12.04 0.65 -26.98
C VAL A 67 -13.04 -0.34 -27.57
N GLU A 68 -14.30 -0.10 -27.28
CA GLU A 68 -15.41 -0.79 -27.91
C GLU A 68 -15.74 -0.10 -29.24
N VAL A 69 -15.49 -0.79 -30.33
CA VAL A 69 -15.81 -0.31 -31.67
C VAL A 69 -17.25 -0.68 -32.00
N ARG A 70 -18.07 0.34 -32.19
CA ARG A 70 -19.51 0.20 -32.29
C ARG A 70 -20.01 0.34 -33.74
N ALA A 71 -21.07 -0.39 -34.05
CA ALA A 71 -21.75 -0.30 -35.33
C ALA A 71 -22.37 1.09 -35.55
N LYS A 72 -22.14 1.69 -36.72
CA LYS A 72 -22.71 3.00 -37.10
C LYS A 72 -24.11 2.90 -37.67
N THR A 73 -24.44 1.72 -38.17
CA THR A 73 -25.74 1.40 -38.80
C THR A 73 -26.25 0.08 -38.26
N THR A 74 -27.53 -0.17 -38.41
CA THR A 74 -28.16 -1.46 -38.12
C THR A 74 -27.95 -2.41 -39.28
N GLY A 75 -27.69 -3.69 -39.01
CA GLY A 75 -27.54 -4.71 -40.06
C GLY A 75 -27.02 -6.04 -39.53
N GLU A 76 -27.06 -7.05 -40.38
CA GLU A 76 -26.46 -8.36 -40.07
C GLU A 76 -24.96 -8.33 -40.33
N VAL A 77 -24.18 -8.96 -39.47
CA VAL A 77 -22.72 -9.15 -39.65
C VAL A 77 -22.51 -10.23 -40.70
N VAL A 78 -22.16 -9.81 -41.91
CA VAL A 78 -21.92 -10.74 -43.03
C VAL A 78 -20.47 -11.25 -43.08
N GLU A 79 -19.54 -10.47 -42.56
CA GLU A 79 -18.13 -10.79 -42.61
C GLU A 79 -17.38 -10.17 -41.44
N ILE A 80 -16.36 -10.88 -40.96
CA ILE A 80 -15.36 -10.37 -39.97
C ILE A 80 -13.99 -10.38 -40.62
N GLY A 81 -13.21 -9.30 -40.42
CA GLY A 81 -11.90 -9.13 -41.01
C GLY A 81 -10.77 -9.78 -40.23
N ALA A 82 -10.99 -10.10 -38.96
CA ALA A 82 -10.00 -10.72 -38.10
C ALA A 82 -10.65 -11.54 -36.98
N LYS A 83 -9.86 -12.32 -36.23
CA LYS A 83 -10.36 -13.16 -35.13
C LYS A 83 -9.87 -12.60 -33.77
N GLU A 84 -10.52 -13.04 -32.70
CA GLU A 84 -10.08 -12.78 -31.34
C GLU A 84 -8.61 -13.20 -31.12
N GLY A 85 -7.86 -12.41 -30.38
CA GLY A 85 -6.44 -12.60 -30.15
C GLY A 85 -5.51 -12.11 -31.24
N ASN A 86 -6.02 -11.80 -32.44
CA ASN A 86 -5.18 -11.31 -33.54
C ASN A 86 -4.85 -9.83 -33.38
N PHE A 87 -3.64 -9.45 -33.77
CA PHE A 87 -3.28 -8.05 -33.94
C PHE A 87 -3.89 -7.49 -35.23
N VAL A 88 -4.43 -6.30 -35.14
CA VAL A 88 -4.95 -5.54 -36.29
C VAL A 88 -4.32 -4.16 -36.33
N ALA A 89 -3.99 -3.70 -37.53
CA ALA A 89 -3.53 -2.34 -37.73
C ALA A 89 -4.71 -1.36 -37.72
N LYS A 90 -4.43 -0.08 -37.59
CA LYS A 90 -5.41 0.97 -37.78
C LYS A 90 -6.10 0.82 -39.16
N ASP A 91 -7.36 1.12 -39.21
CA ASP A 91 -8.23 1.06 -40.41
C ASP A 91 -8.48 -0.35 -40.98
N THR A 92 -7.99 -1.42 -40.29
CA THR A 92 -8.33 -2.80 -40.65
C THR A 92 -9.81 -3.06 -40.46
N LEU A 93 -10.43 -3.78 -41.42
CA LEU A 93 -11.82 -4.20 -41.33
C LEU A 93 -12.03 -5.11 -40.10
N LEU A 94 -12.99 -4.79 -39.26
CA LEU A 94 -13.44 -5.60 -38.14
C LEU A 94 -14.72 -6.37 -38.49
N CYS A 95 -15.78 -5.64 -38.80
CA CYS A 95 -17.06 -6.21 -39.21
C CYS A 95 -17.56 -5.50 -40.46
N ARG A 96 -18.18 -6.29 -41.32
CA ARG A 96 -18.99 -5.76 -42.44
C ARG A 96 -20.44 -6.06 -42.17
N LEU A 97 -21.26 -5.02 -42.14
CA LEU A 97 -22.69 -5.12 -41.94
C LEU A 97 -23.39 -5.11 -43.28
N GLY A 98 -24.23 -6.10 -43.53
CA GLY A 98 -25.18 -6.12 -44.64
C GLY A 98 -26.41 -5.36 -44.23
N ILE A 99 -26.79 -4.35 -45.06
CA ILE A 99 -28.05 -3.64 -44.94
C ILE A 99 -28.93 -4.11 -46.09
N VAL A 100 -30.22 -4.17 -45.83
CA VAL A 100 -31.25 -4.43 -46.90
C VAL A 100 -31.00 -3.35 -47.97
N GLU A 101 -30.78 -3.77 -49.24
CA GLU A 101 -30.42 -2.93 -50.39
C GLU A 101 -28.93 -2.56 -50.53
N LEU A 102 -28.08 -3.54 -50.94
CA LEU A 102 -26.74 -3.32 -51.52
C LEU A 102 -25.74 -2.44 -50.77
N ASN A 103 -26.12 -1.75 -49.72
CA ASN A 103 -25.25 -0.92 -48.92
C ASN A 103 -24.58 -1.75 -47.83
N ARG A 104 -23.26 -1.92 -47.93
CA ARG A 104 -22.43 -2.56 -46.90
C ARG A 104 -21.76 -1.50 -46.09
N THR A 105 -21.93 -1.52 -44.79
CA THR A 105 -21.19 -0.62 -43.87
C THR A 105 -20.03 -1.36 -43.25
N GLU A 106 -18.84 -0.78 -43.34
CA GLU A 106 -17.64 -1.31 -42.77
C GLU A 106 -17.35 -0.65 -41.41
N VAL A 107 -17.08 -1.47 -40.43
CA VAL A 107 -16.60 -1.07 -39.11
C VAL A 107 -15.11 -1.38 -39.06
N LYS A 108 -14.28 -0.35 -38.91
CA LYS A 108 -12.80 -0.43 -38.96
C LYS A 108 -12.18 -0.15 -37.62
N SER A 109 -10.98 -0.68 -37.42
CA SER A 109 -10.19 -0.41 -36.24
C SER A 109 -9.74 1.06 -36.15
N PRO A 110 -9.95 1.75 -35.02
CA PRO A 110 -9.53 3.13 -34.84
C PRO A 110 -8.01 3.28 -34.59
N PHE A 111 -7.33 2.21 -34.17
CA PHE A 111 -5.89 2.16 -33.90
C PHE A 111 -5.36 0.73 -34.04
N GLY A 112 -4.04 0.56 -34.01
CA GLY A 112 -3.40 -0.76 -33.99
C GLY A 112 -3.51 -1.38 -32.61
N GLY A 113 -3.94 -2.66 -32.52
CA GLY A 113 -4.09 -3.36 -31.25
C GLY A 113 -4.56 -4.79 -31.42
N TYR A 114 -4.82 -5.46 -30.33
CA TYR A 114 -5.30 -6.84 -30.31
C TYR A 114 -6.83 -6.87 -30.16
N ILE A 115 -7.46 -7.80 -30.85
CA ILE A 115 -8.91 -8.03 -30.70
C ILE A 115 -9.14 -8.82 -29.42
N GLU A 116 -9.80 -8.20 -28.43
CA GLU A 116 -10.23 -8.87 -27.20
C GLU A 116 -11.50 -9.70 -27.43
N SER A 117 -12.44 -9.14 -28.17
CA SER A 117 -13.68 -9.81 -28.56
C SER A 117 -14.21 -9.28 -29.88
N ILE A 118 -14.90 -10.10 -30.66
CA ILE A 118 -15.52 -9.72 -31.89
C ILE A 118 -16.83 -10.49 -32.08
N VAL A 119 -17.85 -9.83 -32.65
CA VAL A 119 -19.12 -10.45 -32.90
C VAL A 119 -19.00 -11.48 -34.05
N LYS A 120 -19.74 -12.57 -33.96
CA LYS A 120 -19.73 -13.62 -35.00
C LYS A 120 -20.59 -13.24 -36.17
N PRO A 121 -20.22 -13.69 -37.41
CA PRO A 121 -21.11 -13.56 -38.58
C PRO A 121 -22.47 -14.19 -38.32
N GLY A 122 -23.50 -13.63 -38.94
CA GLY A 122 -24.89 -14.04 -38.76
C GLY A 122 -25.61 -13.35 -37.60
N ASN A 123 -24.86 -12.63 -36.71
CA ASN A 123 -25.52 -11.82 -35.69
C ASN A 123 -26.01 -10.50 -36.25
N PHE A 124 -27.16 -10.05 -35.76
CA PHE A 124 -27.71 -8.76 -36.09
C PHE A 124 -27.27 -7.70 -35.09
N LEU A 125 -26.75 -6.58 -35.54
CA LEU A 125 -26.35 -5.46 -34.73
C LEU A 125 -27.23 -4.25 -35.00
N ASP A 126 -27.67 -3.63 -33.91
CA ASP A 126 -28.29 -2.31 -33.96
C ASP A 126 -27.26 -1.22 -33.94
N ARG A 127 -27.63 -0.03 -34.39
CA ARG A 127 -26.78 1.16 -34.31
C ARG A 127 -26.32 1.41 -32.86
N GLY A 128 -25.01 1.50 -32.65
CA GLY A 128 -24.41 1.70 -31.36
C GLY A 128 -24.03 0.42 -30.60
N GLN A 129 -24.44 -0.76 -31.08
CA GLN A 129 -23.99 -2.03 -30.50
C GLN A 129 -22.54 -2.31 -30.84
N VAL A 130 -21.86 -3.04 -29.95
CA VAL A 130 -20.41 -3.34 -30.05
C VAL A 130 -20.21 -4.40 -31.13
N CYS A 131 -19.38 -4.09 -32.13
CA CYS A 131 -18.90 -5.02 -33.12
C CYS A 131 -17.65 -5.76 -32.64
N ALA A 132 -16.68 -5.03 -32.09
CA ALA A 132 -15.46 -5.59 -31.58
C ALA A 132 -14.91 -4.73 -30.45
N THR A 133 -14.17 -5.36 -29.55
CA THR A 133 -13.36 -4.66 -28.52
C THR A 133 -11.89 -4.82 -28.86
N ILE A 134 -11.16 -3.71 -28.91
CA ILE A 134 -9.73 -3.67 -29.21
C ILE A 134 -8.97 -3.14 -28.02
N ILE A 135 -7.86 -3.79 -27.70
CA ILE A 135 -6.95 -3.42 -26.63
C ILE A 135 -5.57 -3.10 -27.17
N ASP A 136 -4.96 -2.07 -26.60
CA ASP A 136 -3.57 -1.71 -26.84
C ASP A 136 -2.75 -2.13 -25.62
N LEU A 137 -1.80 -3.03 -25.82
CA LEU A 137 -0.98 -3.62 -24.77
C LEU A 137 0.42 -3.02 -24.71
N ASP A 138 0.71 -2.01 -25.53
CA ASP A 138 2.01 -1.34 -25.58
C ASP A 138 1.84 0.18 -25.40
N PRO A 139 2.26 0.73 -24.25
CA PRO A 139 2.79 0.06 -23.05
C PRO A 139 1.72 -0.60 -22.18
N ILE A 140 2.09 -1.66 -21.45
CA ILE A 140 1.25 -2.20 -20.38
C ILE A 140 1.33 -1.29 -19.16
N LYS A 141 0.20 -1.00 -18.54
CA LYS A 141 0.09 -0.28 -17.27
C LYS A 141 -0.11 -1.26 -16.11
N PHE A 142 0.46 -0.90 -14.96
CA PHE A 142 0.21 -1.59 -13.70
C PHE A 142 -0.48 -0.62 -12.74
N ILE A 143 -1.63 -1.03 -12.22
CA ILE A 143 -2.44 -0.23 -11.30
C ILE A 143 -2.33 -0.89 -9.93
N ALA A 144 -1.96 -0.10 -8.92
CA ALA A 144 -1.87 -0.53 -7.54
C ALA A 144 -2.61 0.44 -6.63
N GLU A 145 -3.23 -0.09 -5.58
CA GLU A 145 -3.90 0.70 -4.56
C GLU A 145 -2.93 0.98 -3.41
N ILE A 146 -2.84 2.24 -3.01
CA ILE A 146 -1.94 2.71 -1.97
C ILE A 146 -2.79 3.09 -0.75
N PRO A 147 -2.49 2.55 0.46
CA PRO A 147 -3.15 2.98 1.68
C PRO A 147 -2.93 4.49 1.92
N GLU A 148 -3.97 5.21 2.34
CA GLU A 148 -3.94 6.66 2.55
C GLU A 148 -2.77 7.11 3.44
N ILE A 149 -2.49 6.35 4.50
CA ILE A 149 -1.40 6.64 5.45
C ILE A 149 -0.01 6.68 4.78
N ARG A 150 0.14 6.05 3.60
CA ARG A 150 1.42 5.98 2.88
C ARG A 150 1.44 6.83 1.61
N ILE A 151 0.35 7.54 1.29
CA ILE A 151 0.25 8.32 0.05
C ILE A 151 1.29 9.45 -0.01
N ALA A 152 1.68 10.01 1.14
CA ALA A 152 2.68 11.07 1.22
C ALA A 152 4.10 10.61 0.80
N ASP A 153 4.37 9.31 0.90
CA ASP A 153 5.66 8.71 0.55
C ASP A 153 5.81 8.46 -0.96
N VAL A 154 4.72 8.61 -1.71
CA VAL A 154 4.65 8.24 -3.12
C VAL A 154 4.60 9.47 -4.01
N LYS A 155 5.53 9.57 -4.96
CA LYS A 155 5.64 10.70 -5.89
C LYS A 155 5.72 10.23 -7.33
N VAL A 156 5.04 10.95 -8.23
CA VAL A 156 5.16 10.72 -9.67
C VAL A 156 6.62 10.79 -10.10
N GLY A 157 7.03 9.88 -10.98
CA GLY A 157 8.41 9.77 -11.47
C GLY A 157 9.32 8.84 -10.67
N GLN A 158 8.87 8.33 -9.51
CA GLN A 158 9.65 7.34 -8.75
C GLN A 158 9.82 6.05 -9.55
N LYS A 159 11.00 5.43 -9.40
CA LYS A 159 11.26 4.09 -9.93
C LYS A 159 10.49 3.06 -9.11
N VAL A 160 9.89 2.12 -9.81
CA VAL A 160 9.17 0.99 -9.22
C VAL A 160 9.73 -0.31 -9.78
N LEU A 161 9.82 -1.32 -8.93
CA LEU A 161 10.16 -2.67 -9.32
C LEU A 161 8.89 -3.51 -9.27
N ILE A 162 8.52 -4.08 -10.41
CA ILE A 162 7.34 -4.91 -10.57
C ILE A 162 7.81 -6.37 -10.64
N GLU A 163 7.34 -7.20 -9.72
CA GLU A 163 7.60 -8.62 -9.72
C GLU A 163 6.37 -9.36 -10.23
N LEU A 164 6.51 -10.04 -11.35
CA LEU A 164 5.45 -10.82 -11.96
C LEU A 164 5.26 -12.15 -11.21
N ILE A 165 4.10 -12.77 -11.37
CA ILE A 165 3.80 -14.10 -10.79
C ILE A 165 4.81 -15.17 -11.30
N THR A 166 5.37 -14.96 -12.48
CA THR A 166 6.43 -15.80 -13.05
C THR A 166 7.78 -15.68 -12.34
N GLY A 167 7.94 -14.70 -11.43
CA GLY A 167 9.21 -14.36 -10.77
C GLY A 167 10.06 -13.37 -11.55
N GLU A 168 9.65 -12.98 -12.76
CA GLU A 168 10.35 -11.97 -13.55
C GLU A 168 10.18 -10.59 -12.93
N LYS A 169 11.25 -9.78 -12.97
CA LYS A 169 11.27 -8.42 -12.42
C LYS A 169 11.41 -7.41 -13.53
N ILE A 170 10.48 -6.48 -13.57
CA ILE A 170 10.42 -5.40 -14.56
C ILE A 170 10.57 -4.06 -13.84
N GLU A 171 11.44 -3.22 -14.38
CA GLU A 171 11.57 -1.84 -13.89
C GLU A 171 10.57 -0.93 -14.60
N GLY A 172 9.93 -0.07 -13.84
CA GLY A 172 9.01 0.92 -14.37
C GLY A 172 9.14 2.26 -13.65
N LYS A 173 8.34 3.21 -14.08
CA LYS A 173 8.18 4.52 -13.41
C LYS A 173 6.73 4.75 -13.04
N LEU A 174 6.52 5.34 -11.88
CA LEU A 174 5.20 5.80 -11.48
C LEU A 174 4.78 7.00 -12.33
N SER A 175 3.79 6.80 -13.19
CA SER A 175 3.31 7.83 -14.12
C SER A 175 2.23 8.72 -13.54
N PHE A 176 1.40 8.17 -12.65
CA PHE A 176 0.24 8.88 -12.13
C PHE A 176 -0.12 8.41 -10.72
N VAL A 177 -0.56 9.34 -9.88
CA VAL A 177 -1.15 9.09 -8.56
C VAL A 177 -2.52 9.73 -8.52
N SER A 178 -3.58 8.92 -8.37
CA SER A 178 -4.94 9.43 -8.21
C SER A 178 -5.07 10.19 -6.89
N LYS A 179 -5.79 11.32 -6.93
CA LYS A 179 -6.15 12.09 -5.73
C LYS A 179 -7.52 11.73 -5.17
N SER A 180 -8.25 10.84 -5.86
CA SER A 180 -9.52 10.33 -5.38
C SER A 180 -9.33 9.00 -4.68
N ALA A 181 -9.94 8.83 -3.52
CA ALA A 181 -9.98 7.54 -2.83
C ALA A 181 -10.85 6.55 -3.59
N SER A 182 -10.44 5.27 -3.58
CA SER A 182 -11.30 4.19 -4.06
C SER A 182 -12.43 3.97 -3.05
N PRO A 183 -13.67 3.70 -3.49
CA PRO A 183 -14.78 3.41 -2.58
C PRO A 183 -14.60 2.14 -1.74
N GLN A 184 -13.52 1.40 -1.93
CA GLN A 184 -13.18 0.15 -1.20
C GLN A 184 -12.12 0.34 -0.12
N THR A 185 -11.64 1.56 0.13
CA THR A 185 -10.68 1.89 1.21
C THR A 185 -11.37 2.57 2.37
#